data_bb5d9c94b27a3d208f31a8d0219aba03
#
_entry.id   bb5d9c94b27a3d208f31a8d0219aba03
#
_cell.length_a   1.000
_cell.length_b   1.000
_cell.length_c   1.000
_cell.angle_alpha   90.00
_cell.angle_beta   90.00
_cell.angle_gamma   90.00
#
_symmetry.space_group_name_H-M   'P 1'
#
loop_
_entity.id
_entity.type
_entity.pdbx_description
1 polymer ?
#
loop_
_entity_poly.entity_id
_entity_poly.type
_entity_poly.pdbx_seq_one_letter_code
_entity_poly.pdbx_strand_id
1 'polypeptide(L)'
;MSKIVTDTKKLSKWYTENMTAFDPERITFFAKTDARGQNVPFGIRAKDRQRHMYVVGKTGMGKSTLLENMAAQDIKNGEGMAFIDPHGSAAETLLEYVPEHRVKDVVYFAPFDLNNPVSFNVMEDVGPDKRH
;
A
#
# COMPACT_ATOMS: atom_id res chain seq x y z
N MET A 1 -15.41 15.08 3.18
CA MET A 1 -15.85 14.13 4.23
C MET A 1 -16.06 12.78 3.59
N SER A 2 -15.08 11.90 3.64
CA SER A 2 -15.23 10.52 3.16
C SER A 2 -16.01 9.73 4.22
N LYS A 3 -17.23 9.31 3.87
CA LYS A 3 -18.00 8.38 4.71
C LYS A 3 -17.28 7.03 4.70
N ILE A 4 -16.82 6.58 5.87
CA ILE A 4 -16.40 5.21 6.06
C ILE A 4 -17.63 4.33 5.79
N VAL A 5 -17.54 3.46 4.80
CA VAL A 5 -18.63 2.55 4.43
C VAL A 5 -18.57 1.36 5.38
N THR A 6 -19.42 1.36 6.41
CA THR A 6 -19.53 0.27 7.40
C THR A 6 -20.45 -0.87 6.96
N ASP A 7 -21.13 -0.72 5.82
CA ASP A 7 -22.04 -1.74 5.29
C ASP A 7 -21.28 -2.82 4.54
N THR A 8 -21.11 -3.97 5.19
CA THR A 8 -20.40 -5.15 4.64
C THR A 8 -20.98 -5.65 3.31
N LYS A 9 -22.29 -5.48 3.05
CA LYS A 9 -22.92 -5.86 1.77
C LYS A 9 -22.55 -4.87 0.66
N LYS A 10 -22.46 -3.58 0.96
CA LYS A 10 -21.96 -2.57 0.01
C LYS A 10 -20.48 -2.76 -0.28
N LEU A 11 -19.69 -3.10 0.74
CA LEU A 11 -18.28 -3.42 0.56
C LEU A 11 -18.10 -4.65 -0.32
N SER A 12 -18.81 -5.75 -0.05
CA SER A 12 -18.69 -6.97 -0.88
C SER A 12 -19.09 -6.74 -2.34
N LYS A 13 -20.16 -5.98 -2.57
CA LYS A 13 -20.59 -5.61 -3.93
C LYS A 13 -19.54 -4.73 -4.62
N TRP A 14 -19.00 -3.74 -3.91
CA TRP A 14 -17.95 -2.87 -4.44
C TRP A 14 -16.68 -3.67 -4.79
N TYR A 15 -16.27 -4.63 -3.94
CA TYR A 15 -15.15 -5.53 -4.22
C TYR A 15 -15.39 -6.36 -5.50
N THR A 16 -16.60 -6.91 -5.67
CA THR A 16 -16.92 -7.72 -6.84
C THR A 16 -16.92 -6.90 -8.14
N GLU A 17 -17.33 -5.64 -8.08
CA GLU A 17 -17.46 -4.77 -9.24
C GLU A 17 -16.16 -4.03 -9.61
N ASN A 18 -15.24 -3.82 -8.67
CA ASN A 18 -14.06 -2.96 -8.84
C ASN A 18 -12.71 -3.67 -8.70
N MET A 19 -12.68 -4.92 -8.26
CA MET A 19 -11.43 -5.68 -8.25
C MET A 19 -11.11 -6.17 -9.68
N THR A 20 -10.01 -5.69 -10.22
CA THR A 20 -9.33 -6.39 -11.30
C THR A 20 -8.98 -7.78 -10.81
N ALA A 21 -9.26 -8.82 -11.61
CA ALA A 21 -8.98 -10.19 -11.20
C ALA A 21 -7.51 -10.29 -10.73
N PHE A 22 -7.30 -10.82 -9.52
CA PHE A 22 -5.97 -11.05 -8.98
C PHE A 22 -5.19 -11.97 -9.93
N ASP A 23 -4.09 -11.46 -10.49
CA ASP A 23 -3.18 -12.23 -11.31
C ASP A 23 -2.05 -12.80 -10.42
N PRO A 24 -2.09 -14.10 -10.08
CA PRO A 24 -1.10 -14.72 -9.20
C PRO A 24 0.31 -14.77 -9.80
N GLU A 25 0.43 -14.72 -11.14
CA GLU A 25 1.70 -14.79 -11.86
C GLU A 25 2.31 -13.40 -12.15
N ARG A 26 1.58 -12.32 -11.89
CA ARG A 26 2.10 -10.96 -12.05
C ARG A 26 3.36 -10.76 -11.21
N ILE A 27 4.40 -10.18 -11.84
CA ILE A 27 5.70 -9.96 -11.19
C ILE A 27 5.79 -8.51 -10.72
N THR A 28 6.14 -8.32 -9.45
CA THR A 28 6.62 -7.04 -8.92
C THR A 28 8.13 -7.03 -9.04
N PHE A 29 8.66 -6.18 -9.91
CA PHE A 29 10.10 -6.08 -10.17
C PHE A 29 10.77 -5.21 -9.11
N PHE A 30 11.91 -5.63 -8.59
CA PHE A 30 12.66 -4.88 -7.59
C PHE A 30 14.18 -4.86 -7.81
N ALA A 31 14.70 -5.64 -8.76
CA ALA A 31 16.13 -5.65 -9.06
C ALA A 31 16.41 -6.03 -10.52
N LYS A 32 17.65 -5.88 -10.92
CA LYS A 32 18.20 -6.36 -12.20
C LYS A 32 19.45 -7.16 -11.94
N THR A 33 19.69 -8.18 -12.74
CA THR A 33 20.96 -8.90 -12.71
C THR A 33 22.07 -8.01 -13.26
N ASP A 34 23.26 -8.13 -12.67
CA ASP A 34 24.50 -7.55 -13.21
C ASP A 34 25.48 -8.69 -13.52
N ALA A 35 25.07 -9.58 -14.42
CA ALA A 35 25.87 -10.74 -14.80
C ALA A 35 26.18 -10.71 -16.30
N ARG A 36 27.45 -10.73 -16.66
CA ARG A 36 27.93 -10.82 -18.04
C ARG A 36 27.35 -9.76 -18.98
N GLY A 37 27.11 -8.53 -18.46
CA GLY A 37 26.54 -7.41 -19.24
C GLY A 37 25.05 -7.55 -19.53
N GLN A 38 24.35 -8.51 -18.97
CA GLN A 38 22.91 -8.69 -19.09
C GLN A 38 22.20 -8.07 -17.88
N ASN A 39 21.43 -7.00 -18.12
CA ASN A 39 20.60 -6.34 -17.12
C ASN A 39 19.17 -6.92 -17.17
N VAL A 40 19.00 -8.18 -16.78
CA VAL A 40 17.68 -8.82 -16.78
C VAL A 40 16.91 -8.42 -15.51
N PRO A 41 15.73 -7.78 -15.63
CA PRO A 41 14.91 -7.47 -14.47
C PRO A 41 14.38 -8.76 -13.85
N PHE A 42 14.35 -8.81 -12.51
CA PHE A 42 13.72 -9.89 -11.76
C PHE A 42 12.94 -9.35 -10.58
N GLY A 43 12.00 -10.15 -10.09
CA GLY A 43 11.10 -9.76 -9.04
C GLY A 43 10.44 -10.96 -8.38
N ILE A 44 9.38 -10.68 -7.66
CA ILE A 44 8.58 -11.67 -6.94
C ILE A 44 7.18 -11.74 -7.52
N ARG A 45 6.63 -12.94 -7.69
CA ARG A 45 5.25 -13.14 -8.16
C ARG A 45 4.25 -12.78 -7.07
N ALA A 46 3.09 -12.29 -7.48
CA ALA A 46 2.02 -11.88 -6.56
C ALA A 46 1.63 -13.01 -5.59
N LYS A 47 1.52 -14.26 -6.06
CA LYS A 47 1.23 -15.43 -5.20
C LYS A 47 2.31 -15.69 -4.14
N ASP A 48 3.57 -15.37 -4.45
CA ASP A 48 4.69 -15.59 -3.53
C ASP A 48 4.78 -14.45 -2.49
N ARG A 49 4.29 -13.25 -2.83
CA ARG A 49 4.21 -12.08 -1.92
C ARG A 49 3.19 -12.26 -0.79
N GLN A 50 2.27 -13.18 -0.91
CA GLN A 50 1.35 -13.53 0.20
C GLN A 50 2.08 -14.12 1.41
N ARG A 51 3.32 -14.57 1.22
CA ARG A 51 4.26 -14.91 2.30
C ARG A 51 5.05 -13.66 2.65
N HIS A 52 5.22 -13.39 3.92
CA HIS A 52 5.90 -12.18 4.40
C HIS A 52 7.30 -12.02 3.80
N MET A 53 7.70 -10.75 3.56
CA MET A 53 9.04 -10.39 3.15
C MET A 53 9.72 -9.61 4.29
N TYR A 54 10.95 -9.96 4.59
CA TYR A 54 11.78 -9.25 5.55
C TYR A 54 13.01 -8.67 4.88
N VAL A 55 13.19 -7.34 4.94
CA VAL A 55 14.29 -6.64 4.27
C VAL A 55 15.28 -6.14 5.32
N VAL A 56 16.51 -6.66 5.25
CA VAL A 56 17.59 -6.31 6.18
C VAL A 56 18.70 -5.58 5.45
N GLY A 57 19.23 -4.55 6.07
CA GLY A 57 20.37 -3.80 5.54
C GLY A 57 20.71 -2.61 6.42
N LYS A 58 21.93 -2.10 6.29
CA LYS A 58 22.37 -0.87 6.96
C LYS A 58 21.58 0.35 6.44
N THR A 59 21.55 1.42 7.23
CA THR A 59 20.99 2.71 6.79
C THR A 59 21.70 3.17 5.50
N GLY A 60 20.94 3.74 4.57
CA GLY A 60 21.46 4.18 3.27
C GLY A 60 21.60 3.09 2.20
N MET A 61 21.31 1.82 2.50
CA MET A 61 21.44 0.71 1.53
C MET A 61 20.21 0.53 0.62
N GLY A 62 19.29 1.49 0.59
CA GLY A 62 18.15 1.47 -0.33
C GLY A 62 16.95 0.61 0.11
N LYS A 63 16.83 0.25 1.41
CA LYS A 63 15.64 -0.49 1.90
C LYS A 63 14.33 0.23 1.62
N SER A 64 14.27 1.53 1.97
CA SER A 64 13.08 2.35 1.73
C SER A 64 12.79 2.46 0.24
N THR A 65 13.80 2.73 -0.58
CA THR A 65 13.66 2.81 -2.03
C THR A 65 13.12 1.50 -2.64
N LEU A 66 13.56 0.35 -2.11
CA LEU A 66 13.01 -0.95 -2.51
C LEU A 66 11.50 -1.04 -2.23
N LEU A 67 11.10 -0.68 -0.99
CA LEU A 67 9.69 -0.72 -0.57
C LEU A 67 8.84 0.29 -1.34
N GLU A 68 9.34 1.51 -1.54
CA GLU A 68 8.70 2.55 -2.34
C GLU A 68 8.47 2.08 -3.79
N ASN A 69 9.47 1.49 -4.43
CA ASN A 69 9.36 0.97 -5.79
C ASN A 69 8.32 -0.16 -5.91
N MET A 70 8.25 -1.04 -4.92
CA MET A 70 7.25 -2.10 -4.89
C MET A 70 5.86 -1.53 -4.68
N ALA A 71 5.71 -0.59 -3.74
CA ALA A 71 4.44 0.08 -3.45
C ALA A 71 3.94 0.91 -4.65
N ALA A 72 4.82 1.64 -5.33
CA ALA A 72 4.48 2.39 -6.53
C ALA A 72 3.97 1.48 -7.67
N GLN A 73 4.52 0.27 -7.80
CA GLN A 73 4.00 -0.71 -8.77
C GLN A 73 2.61 -1.21 -8.36
N ASP A 74 2.37 -1.46 -7.07
CA ASP A 74 1.06 -1.88 -6.57
C ASP A 74 0.00 -0.80 -6.82
N ILE A 75 0.32 0.47 -6.55
CA ILE A 75 -0.56 1.61 -6.85
C ILE A 75 -0.91 1.66 -8.35
N LYS A 76 0.10 1.56 -9.22
CA LYS A 76 -0.09 1.59 -10.69
C LYS A 76 -0.89 0.40 -11.20
N ASN A 77 -0.74 -0.75 -10.58
CA ASN A 77 -1.46 -1.97 -10.93
C ASN A 77 -2.88 -2.03 -10.38
N GLY A 78 -3.31 -1.02 -9.62
CA GLY A 78 -4.67 -0.95 -9.07
C GLY A 78 -4.86 -1.76 -7.79
N GLU A 79 -3.78 -2.23 -7.17
CA GLU A 79 -3.85 -2.98 -5.92
C GLU A 79 -4.20 -2.10 -4.73
N GLY A 80 -4.88 -2.69 -3.74
CA GLY A 80 -5.03 -2.08 -2.43
C GLY A 80 -3.78 -2.31 -1.59
N MET A 81 -3.36 -1.30 -0.82
CA MET A 81 -2.20 -1.43 0.05
C MET A 81 -2.35 -0.53 1.29
N ALA A 82 -1.60 -0.85 2.33
CA ALA A 82 -1.32 0.05 3.43
C ALA A 82 0.20 0.24 3.54
N PHE A 83 0.64 1.47 3.66
CA PHE A 83 2.05 1.82 3.83
C PHE A 83 2.22 2.59 5.14
N ILE A 84 3.04 2.04 6.04
CA ILE A 84 3.31 2.65 7.34
C ILE A 84 4.75 3.12 7.36
N ASP A 85 4.92 4.44 7.42
CA ASP A 85 6.23 5.08 7.43
C ASP A 85 6.38 5.95 8.69
N PRO A 86 7.22 5.54 9.64
CA PRO A 86 7.46 6.32 10.85
C PRO A 86 8.19 7.65 10.60
N HIS A 87 8.79 7.84 9.42
CA HIS A 87 9.48 9.07 9.02
C HIS A 87 8.64 9.99 8.12
N GLY A 88 7.61 9.46 7.46
CA GLY A 88 6.66 10.20 6.62
C GLY A 88 7.09 10.44 5.19
N SER A 89 8.39 10.57 4.90
CA SER A 89 8.90 10.98 3.59
C SER A 89 8.57 10.00 2.45
N ALA A 90 8.62 8.71 2.72
CA ALA A 90 8.29 7.67 1.73
C ALA A 90 6.78 7.65 1.45
N ALA A 91 5.95 7.84 2.49
CA ALA A 91 4.51 7.91 2.33
C ALA A 91 4.10 9.13 1.48
N GLU A 92 4.71 10.30 1.71
CA GLU A 92 4.49 11.49 0.89
C GLU A 92 4.88 11.27 -0.57
N THR A 93 6.05 10.68 -0.82
CA THR A 93 6.51 10.34 -2.18
C THR A 93 5.52 9.41 -2.90
N LEU A 94 4.91 8.46 -2.18
CA LEU A 94 3.96 7.53 -2.77
C LEU A 94 2.66 8.20 -3.23
N LEU A 95 2.26 9.34 -2.66
CA LEU A 95 1.09 10.09 -3.11
C LEU A 95 1.24 10.56 -4.56
N GLU A 96 2.47 10.85 -5.01
CA GLU A 96 2.74 11.29 -6.39
C GLU A 96 2.48 10.18 -7.43
N TYR A 97 2.49 8.93 -7.01
CA TYR A 97 2.22 7.78 -7.90
C TYR A 97 0.73 7.43 -8.00
N VAL A 98 -0.13 8.07 -7.22
CA VAL A 98 -1.57 7.79 -7.21
C VAL A 98 -2.21 8.37 -8.46
N PRO A 99 -2.84 7.54 -9.33
CA PRO A 99 -3.55 8.05 -10.50
C PRO A 99 -4.74 8.91 -10.09
N GLU A 100 -5.07 9.92 -10.88
CA GLU A 100 -6.15 10.89 -10.59
C GLU A 100 -7.48 10.20 -10.24
N HIS A 101 -7.85 9.16 -10.98
CA HIS A 101 -9.11 8.44 -10.75
C HIS A 101 -9.15 7.68 -9.42
N ARG A 102 -8.00 7.45 -8.77
CA ARG A 102 -7.87 6.75 -7.48
C ARG A 102 -7.64 7.69 -6.29
N VAL A 103 -7.50 8.99 -6.50
CA VAL A 103 -7.27 9.95 -5.40
C VAL A 103 -8.34 9.86 -4.33
N LYS A 104 -9.59 9.59 -4.71
CA LYS A 104 -10.73 9.40 -3.79
C LYS A 104 -10.61 8.16 -2.88
N ASP A 105 -9.77 7.20 -3.26
CA ASP A 105 -9.59 5.93 -2.56
C ASP A 105 -8.41 6.00 -1.57
N VAL A 106 -7.68 7.13 -1.55
CA VAL A 106 -6.52 7.33 -0.69
C VAL A 106 -6.93 7.85 0.68
N VAL A 107 -6.43 7.20 1.71
CA VAL A 107 -6.46 7.71 3.08
C VAL A 107 -5.03 8.03 3.49
N TYR A 108 -4.71 9.31 3.59
CA TYR A 108 -3.43 9.77 4.11
C TYR A 108 -3.61 10.19 5.58
N PHE A 109 -2.97 9.45 6.47
CA PHE A 109 -3.02 9.69 7.90
C PHE A 109 -1.67 10.21 8.39
N ALA A 110 -1.59 11.52 8.65
CA ALA A 110 -0.43 12.19 9.21
C ALA A 110 -0.77 12.76 10.61
N PRO A 111 -0.49 12.02 11.70
CA PRO A 111 -0.87 12.44 13.05
C PRO A 111 -0.26 13.78 13.48
N PHE A 112 0.82 14.20 12.82
CA PHE A 112 1.54 15.44 13.12
C PHE A 112 1.09 16.64 12.28
N ASP A 113 0.19 16.44 11.29
CA ASP A 113 -0.37 17.52 10.50
C ASP A 113 -1.46 18.24 11.29
N LEU A 114 -1.10 19.35 11.91
CA LEU A 114 -2.01 20.19 12.69
C LEU A 114 -2.99 20.98 11.80
N ASN A 115 -2.69 21.14 10.51
CA ASN A 115 -3.53 21.89 9.58
C ASN A 115 -4.67 21.02 9.03
N ASN A 116 -4.45 19.72 8.92
CA ASN A 116 -5.43 18.75 8.43
C ASN A 116 -5.58 17.59 9.43
N PRO A 117 -6.13 17.86 10.64
CA PRO A 117 -6.24 16.82 11.65
C PRO A 117 -7.23 15.75 11.20
N VAL A 118 -6.76 14.50 11.20
CA VAL A 118 -7.61 13.34 10.95
C VAL A 118 -7.89 12.66 12.28
N SER A 119 -9.18 12.56 12.64
CA SER A 119 -9.58 11.79 13.80
C SER A 119 -9.69 10.32 13.43
N PHE A 120 -9.03 9.46 14.20
CA PHE A 120 -9.14 8.02 14.07
C PHE A 120 -9.57 7.43 15.42
N ASN A 121 -10.79 6.94 15.48
CA ASN A 121 -11.33 6.32 16.67
C ASN A 121 -11.34 4.79 16.48
N VAL A 122 -10.36 4.10 17.08
CA VAL A 122 -10.25 2.64 17.02
C VAL A 122 -11.40 1.91 17.74
N MET A 123 -12.16 2.63 18.58
CA MET A 123 -13.28 2.09 19.34
C MET A 123 -14.64 2.46 18.71
N GLU A 124 -14.65 3.08 17.53
CA GLU A 124 -15.87 3.33 16.79
C GLU A 124 -16.52 1.99 16.42
N ASP A 125 -17.85 1.92 16.58
CA ASP A 125 -18.64 0.70 16.35
C ASP A 125 -18.34 -0.50 17.28
N VAL A 126 -17.50 -0.34 18.30
CA VAL A 126 -17.34 -1.35 19.35
C VAL A 126 -18.40 -1.15 20.41
N GLY A 127 -19.25 -2.16 20.62
CA GLY A 127 -20.29 -2.13 21.67
C GLY A 127 -19.67 -1.87 23.05
N PRO A 128 -20.42 -1.20 23.98
CA PRO A 128 -19.90 -0.82 25.30
C PRO A 128 -19.32 -1.99 26.11
N ASP A 129 -19.85 -3.18 25.91
CA ASP A 129 -19.44 -4.45 26.53
C ASP A 129 -18.11 -5.02 26.01
N LYS A 130 -17.59 -4.50 24.90
CA LYS A 130 -16.34 -4.91 24.27
C LYS A 130 -15.21 -3.88 24.31
N ARG A 131 -15.47 -2.74 24.98
CA ARG A 131 -14.50 -1.65 25.14
C ARG A 131 -13.66 -1.86 26.41
N HIS A 132 -12.76 -2.84 26.38
CA HIS A 132 -11.85 -3.13 27.50
C HIS A 132 -10.42 -2.79 27.15
#